data_868023c9b88c842b1ae4087c95a7d706
#
_entry.id   868023c9b88c842b1ae4087c95a7d706
#
_cell.length_a   1.000
_cell.length_b   1.000
_cell.length_c   1.000
_cell.angle_alpha   90.00
_cell.angle_beta   90.00
_cell.angle_gamma   90.00
#
_symmetry.space_group_name_H-M   'P 1'
#
loop_
_entity.id
_entity.type
_entity.pdbx_description
1 polymer ?
#
loop_
_entity_poly.entity_id
_entity_poly.type
_entity_poly.pdbx_seq_one_letter_code
_entity_poly.pdbx_strand_id
1 'polypeptide(L)'
;ASTAILRSASLYLELGQHEKALSVLNIENIEGFSGLFYNLAGDVFLDLGNIEEAIKNYTLAIDNITENSSLTQLIQIKLDDLS
;
A
#
# COMPACT_ATOMS: atom_id res chain seq x y z
N ALA A 1 15.30 8.31 0.45
CA ALA A 1 15.23 7.04 -0.27
C ALA A 1 13.89 6.35 -0.08
N SER A 2 13.50 5.51 -1.03
CA SER A 2 12.20 4.82 -1.03
C SER A 2 11.97 3.97 0.21
N THR A 3 13.00 3.30 0.70
CA THR A 3 12.92 2.47 1.90
C THR A 3 12.59 3.29 3.13
N ALA A 4 13.18 4.46 3.26
CA ALA A 4 12.90 5.37 4.38
C ALA A 4 11.45 5.88 4.33
N ILE A 5 10.95 6.18 3.13
CA ILE A 5 9.56 6.60 2.94
C ILE A 5 8.59 5.50 3.37
N LEU A 6 8.85 4.26 2.94
CA LEU A 6 8.01 3.12 3.31
C LEU A 6 8.02 2.87 4.82
N ARG A 7 9.18 2.98 5.45
CA ARG A 7 9.29 2.82 6.90
C ARG A 7 8.53 3.90 7.65
N SER A 8 8.66 5.14 7.21
CA SER A 8 7.92 6.25 7.81
C SER A 8 6.42 6.07 7.69
N ALA A 9 5.94 5.67 6.50
CA ALA A 9 4.52 5.44 6.27
C ALA A 9 4.01 4.29 7.14
N SER A 10 4.75 3.20 7.23
CA SER A 10 4.39 2.06 8.09
C SER A 10 4.29 2.47 9.54
N LEU A 11 5.25 3.26 10.02
CA LEU A 11 5.25 3.73 11.39
C LEU A 11 4.04 4.63 11.66
N TYR A 12 3.74 5.55 10.76
CA TYR A 12 2.58 6.40 10.91
C TYR A 12 1.29 5.59 10.94
N LEU A 13 1.20 4.54 10.11
CA LEU A 13 0.04 3.66 10.13
C LEU A 13 -0.11 2.96 11.48
N GLU A 14 0.98 2.43 12.03
CA GLU A 14 0.98 1.78 13.34
C GLU A 14 0.55 2.72 14.47
N LEU A 15 0.92 4.00 14.33
CA LEU A 15 0.55 5.03 15.30
C LEU A 15 -0.87 5.56 15.10
N GLY A 16 -1.58 5.09 14.10
CA GLY A 16 -2.93 5.57 13.78
C GLY A 16 -2.96 6.92 13.10
N GLN A 17 -1.81 7.38 12.58
CA GLN A 17 -1.71 8.66 11.89
C GLN A 17 -1.85 8.47 10.38
N HIS A 18 -3.07 8.16 9.96
CA HIS A 18 -3.37 7.76 8.57
C HIS A 18 -3.07 8.86 7.56
N GLU A 19 -3.43 10.09 7.86
CA GLU A 19 -3.19 11.21 6.94
C GLU A 19 -1.70 11.43 6.69
N LYS A 20 -0.90 11.29 7.74
CA LYS A 20 0.56 11.41 7.60
C LYS A 20 1.12 10.26 6.79
N ALA A 21 0.63 9.05 6.99
CA ALA A 21 1.06 7.89 6.22
C ALA A 21 0.77 8.10 4.73
N LEU A 22 -0.44 8.52 4.39
CA LEU A 22 -0.82 8.78 2.99
C LEU A 22 -0.02 9.93 2.40
N SER A 23 0.23 10.96 3.18
CA SER A 23 1.01 12.13 2.73
C SER A 23 2.42 11.72 2.35
N VAL A 24 3.05 10.86 3.16
CA VAL A 24 4.39 10.35 2.88
C VAL A 24 4.40 9.50 1.61
N LEU A 25 3.38 8.67 1.41
CA LEU A 25 3.27 7.80 0.24
C LEU A 25 2.99 8.57 -1.05
N ASN A 26 2.42 9.76 -0.93
CA ASN A 26 2.11 10.62 -2.07
C ASN A 26 3.34 11.34 -2.63
N ILE A 27 4.46 11.25 -1.93
CA ILE A 27 5.72 11.82 -2.40
C ILE A 27 6.27 10.89 -3.46
N GLU A 28 6.09 11.28 -4.70
CA GLU A 28 6.64 10.69 -5.92
C GLU A 28 6.76 9.17 -6.04
N ASN A 29 6.16 8.67 -7.05
CA ASN A 29 6.38 7.34 -7.60
C ASN A 29 7.85 7.12 -7.90
N ILE A 30 8.54 6.52 -6.96
CA ILE A 30 9.91 6.11 -7.21
C ILE A 30 9.87 4.77 -7.92
N GLU A 31 10.40 4.77 -9.13
CA GLU A 31 10.44 3.61 -10.01
C GLU A 31 10.98 2.39 -9.28
N GLY A 32 10.27 1.28 -9.38
CA GLY A 32 10.66 0.02 -8.75
C GLY A 32 10.03 -0.23 -7.38
N PHE A 33 9.38 0.77 -6.78
CA PHE A 33 8.75 0.63 -5.47
C PHE A 33 7.24 0.91 -5.48
N SER A 34 6.67 1.18 -6.65
CA SER A 34 5.25 1.54 -6.78
C SER A 34 4.32 0.48 -6.19
N GLY A 35 4.61 -0.80 -6.42
CA GLY A 35 3.79 -1.88 -5.89
C GLY A 35 3.74 -1.87 -4.37
N LEU A 36 4.89 -1.66 -3.72
CA LEU A 36 4.96 -1.59 -2.26
C LEU A 36 4.22 -0.38 -1.72
N PHE A 37 4.31 0.76 -2.41
CA PHE A 37 3.61 1.97 -2.02
C PHE A 37 2.10 1.78 -2.07
N TYR A 38 1.59 1.21 -3.18
CA TYR A 38 0.16 0.96 -3.32
C TYR A 38 -0.35 -0.07 -2.32
N ASN A 39 0.45 -1.11 -2.03
CA ASN A 39 0.08 -2.08 -1.01
C ASN A 39 -0.08 -1.42 0.36
N LEU A 40 0.87 -0.57 0.74
CA LEU A 40 0.82 0.12 2.02
C LEU A 40 -0.33 1.14 2.05
N ALA A 41 -0.57 1.85 0.95
CA ALA A 41 -1.71 2.75 0.85
C ALA A 41 -3.03 1.98 1.01
N GLY A 42 -3.13 0.80 0.41
CA GLY A 42 -4.28 -0.07 0.61
C GLY A 42 -4.50 -0.43 2.07
N ASP A 43 -3.41 -0.75 2.78
CA ASP A 43 -3.48 -1.04 4.21
C ASP A 43 -3.99 0.16 5.02
N VAL A 44 -3.54 1.37 4.68
CA VAL A 44 -4.01 2.59 5.34
C VAL A 44 -5.51 2.79 5.12
N PHE A 45 -5.97 2.67 3.89
CA PHE A 45 -7.39 2.83 3.59
C PHE A 45 -8.24 1.75 4.25
N LEU A 46 -7.74 0.52 4.28
CA LEU A 46 -8.44 -0.58 4.96
C LEU A 46 -8.61 -0.25 6.45
N ASP A 47 -7.56 0.24 7.08
CA ASP A 47 -7.59 0.60 8.50
C ASP A 47 -8.55 1.78 8.75
N LEU A 48 -8.70 2.67 7.78
CA LEU A 48 -9.68 3.75 7.83
C LEU A 48 -11.12 3.29 7.58
N GLY A 49 -11.30 2.05 7.16
CA GLY A 49 -12.62 1.53 6.80
C GLY A 49 -13.05 1.90 5.39
N ASN A 50 -12.17 2.46 4.59
CA ASN A 50 -12.46 2.83 3.21
C ASN A 50 -12.13 1.66 2.27
N ILE A 51 -13.06 0.72 2.18
CA ILE A 51 -12.85 -0.54 1.48
C ILE A 51 -12.64 -0.32 -0.02
N GLU A 52 -13.39 0.57 -0.64
CA GLU A 52 -13.28 0.84 -2.07
C GLU A 52 -11.88 1.32 -2.44
N GLU A 53 -11.34 2.26 -1.69
CA GLU A 53 -9.99 2.77 -1.93
C GLU A 53 -8.94 1.71 -1.62
N ALA A 54 -9.16 0.88 -0.60
CA ALA A 54 -8.25 -0.22 -0.30
C ALA A 54 -8.16 -1.19 -1.47
N ILE A 55 -9.29 -1.60 -2.03
CA ILE A 55 -9.34 -2.50 -3.19
C ILE A 55 -8.63 -1.87 -4.38
N LYS A 56 -8.89 -0.60 -4.64
CA LYS A 56 -8.25 0.13 -5.74
C LYS A 56 -6.72 0.13 -5.61
N ASN A 57 -6.22 0.43 -4.43
CA ASN A 57 -4.78 0.49 -4.20
C ASN A 57 -4.12 -0.89 -4.24
N TYR A 58 -4.76 -1.91 -3.69
CA TYR A 58 -4.24 -3.26 -3.79
C TYR A 58 -4.20 -3.75 -5.25
N THR A 59 -5.20 -3.41 -6.05
CA THR A 59 -5.22 -3.75 -7.47
C THR A 59 -4.07 -3.07 -8.20
N LEU A 60 -3.86 -1.79 -7.91
CA LEU A 60 -2.73 -1.05 -8.47
C LEU A 60 -1.39 -1.64 -8.03
N ALA A 61 -1.33 -2.13 -6.79
CA ALA A 61 -0.12 -2.77 -6.30
C ALA A 61 0.23 -4.00 -7.13
N ILE A 62 -0.74 -4.86 -7.39
CA ILE A 62 -0.52 -6.07 -8.21
C ILE A 62 -0.11 -5.68 -9.64
N ASP A 63 -0.76 -4.68 -10.21
CA ASP A 63 -0.46 -4.22 -11.57
C ASP A 63 0.96 -3.67 -11.70
N ASN A 64 1.54 -3.20 -10.60
CA ASN A 64 2.87 -2.60 -10.59
C ASN A 64 3.96 -3.54 -10.06
N ILE A 65 3.61 -4.79 -9.75
CA ILE A 65 4.58 -5.81 -9.36
C ILE A 65 4.79 -6.72 -10.57
N THR A 66 6.00 -6.71 -11.10
CA THR A 66 6.31 -7.44 -12.32
C THR A 66 6.65 -8.91 -12.09
N GLU A 67 6.94 -9.29 -10.86
CA GLU A 67 7.31 -10.64 -10.53
C GLU A 67 6.21 -11.36 -9.77
N ASN A 68 6.02 -12.65 -10.06
CA ASN A 68 5.12 -13.49 -9.30
C ASN A 68 5.79 -13.83 -7.96
N SER A 69 5.59 -12.98 -6.98
CA SER A 69 6.25 -13.06 -5.68
C SER A 69 5.27 -13.39 -4.56
N SER A 70 5.81 -13.67 -3.38
CA SER A 70 5.02 -13.87 -2.16
C SER A 70 4.15 -12.64 -1.87
N LEU A 71 4.67 -11.45 -2.17
CA LEU A 71 3.93 -10.20 -1.97
C LEU A 71 2.69 -10.15 -2.86
N THR A 72 2.82 -10.54 -4.13
CA THR A 72 1.67 -10.58 -5.04
C THR A 72 0.61 -11.52 -4.51
N GLN A 73 0.99 -12.70 -4.04
CA GLN A 73 0.07 -13.67 -3.46
C GLN A 73 -0.62 -13.12 -2.22
N LEU A 74 0.13 -12.46 -1.35
CA LEU A 74 -0.42 -11.86 -0.14
C LEU A 74 -1.46 -10.79 -0.47
N ILE A 75 -1.16 -9.91 -1.43
CA ILE A 75 -2.07 -8.87 -1.85
C ILE A 75 -3.34 -9.46 -2.46
N GLN A 76 -3.19 -10.52 -3.24
CA GLN A 76 -4.34 -11.20 -3.83
C GLN A 76 -5.27 -11.77 -2.75
N ILE A 77 -4.71 -12.32 -1.69
CA ILE A 77 -5.48 -12.81 -0.54
C ILE A 77 -6.24 -11.65 0.12
N LYS A 78 -5.59 -10.51 0.29
CA LYS A 78 -6.24 -9.31 0.85
C LYS A 78 -7.42 -8.89 -0.02
N LEU A 79 -7.25 -8.87 -1.34
CA LEU A 79 -8.31 -8.51 -2.28
C LEU A 79 -9.47 -9.49 -2.21
N ASP A 80 -9.19 -10.78 -2.16
CA ASP A 80 -10.20 -11.81 -2.10
C ASP A 80 -11.05 -11.68 -0.83
N ASP A 81 -10.43 -11.29 0.28
CA ASP A 81 -11.14 -11.07 1.53
C ASP A 81 -12.06 -9.85 1.50
N LEU A 82 -11.76 -8.87 0.65
CA LEU A 82 -12.52 -7.63 0.56
C LEU A 82 -13.64 -7.65 -0.49
N SER A 83 -13.63 -8.63 -1.36
CA SER A 83 -14.61 -8.69 -2.46
C SER A 83 -15.82 -9.59 -2.22
#